data_c25516ba7784a4aece03d87fdd8ff73f
#
_entry.id   c25516ba7784a4aece03d87fdd8ff73f
#
_cell.length_a   1.000
_cell.length_b   1.000
_cell.length_c   1.000
_cell.angle_alpha   90.00
_cell.angle_beta   90.00
_cell.angle_gamma   90.00
#
_symmetry.space_group_name_H-M   'P 1'
#
loop_
_entity.id
_entity.type
_entity.pdbx_description
1 polymer ?
#
loop_
_entity_poly.entity_id
_entity_poly.type
_entity_poly.pdbx_seq_one_letter_code
_entity_poly.pdbx_strand_id
1 'polypeptide(L)'
;MNWKIFLPLVVIFTAVMVLTLGFLNVSSFKDVAVSVVVTIVILILWLATIFVIRHKMAGNKVGLRDTLYNAMTPLLSSLVVLTVAVIQAVPVMLVTIAYSAAIETHFLDEPFYALLFLVFAGLMILLTSYLWSSSLMALTAVSAPGLYPFEAIKAANELMMGRRIRFVLRLIALFIVLFILWAILIWPLAVWLPESPVTSVILIAVGCFSTIYIASYLYLYYRYMLKYDNKDKK
;
A
#
# COMPACT_ATOMS: atom_id res chain seq x y z
N MET A 1 -14.08 14.34 6.60
CA MET A 1 -14.16 12.98 6.02
C MET A 1 -15.62 12.53 6.05
N ASN A 2 -16.19 12.01 4.97
CA ASN A 2 -17.63 11.65 4.97
C ASN A 2 -17.79 10.18 5.29
N TRP A 3 -17.95 9.85 6.55
CA TRP A 3 -18.10 8.50 7.10
C TRP A 3 -19.21 7.68 6.42
N LYS A 4 -20.23 8.34 5.84
CA LYS A 4 -21.37 7.68 5.16
C LYS A 4 -20.99 6.82 3.95
N ILE A 5 -19.80 7.04 3.34
CA ILE A 5 -19.31 6.25 2.21
C ILE A 5 -18.14 5.37 2.63
N PHE A 6 -17.24 5.88 3.46
CA PHE A 6 -16.06 5.12 3.87
C PHE A 6 -16.38 3.96 4.81
N LEU A 7 -17.35 4.13 5.71
CA LEU A 7 -17.76 3.07 6.62
C LEU A 7 -18.37 1.86 5.88
N PRO A 8 -19.33 2.02 4.94
CA PRO A 8 -19.81 0.91 4.11
C PRO A 8 -18.70 0.25 3.28
N LEU A 9 -17.75 1.02 2.75
CA LEU A 9 -16.58 0.46 2.05
C LEU A 9 -15.77 -0.44 2.97
N VAL A 10 -15.40 0.02 4.17
CA VAL A 10 -14.68 -0.82 5.15
C VAL A 10 -15.45 -2.10 5.44
N VAL A 11 -16.75 -2.01 5.73
CA VAL A 11 -17.59 -3.18 6.04
C VAL A 11 -17.62 -4.19 4.89
N ILE A 12 -17.88 -3.73 3.67
CA ILE A 12 -17.94 -4.61 2.49
C ILE A 12 -16.60 -5.28 2.24
N PHE A 13 -15.51 -4.52 2.25
CA PHE A 13 -14.18 -5.07 1.99
C PHE A 13 -13.70 -5.98 3.12
N THR A 14 -14.01 -5.68 4.38
CA THR A 14 -13.76 -6.57 5.51
C THR A 14 -14.53 -7.89 5.33
N ALA A 15 -15.81 -7.84 4.97
CA ALA A 15 -16.60 -9.04 4.73
C ALA A 15 -16.02 -9.88 3.58
N VAL A 16 -15.66 -9.26 2.46
CA VAL A 16 -15.02 -9.95 1.33
C VAL A 16 -13.71 -10.59 1.74
N MET A 17 -12.86 -9.90 2.50
CA MET A 17 -11.59 -10.43 3.00
C MET A 17 -11.78 -11.60 3.95
N VAL A 18 -12.71 -11.50 4.89
CA VAL A 18 -13.04 -12.59 5.84
C VAL A 18 -13.54 -13.83 5.08
N LEU A 19 -14.41 -13.64 4.10
CA LEU A 19 -14.88 -14.73 3.26
C LEU A 19 -13.75 -15.34 2.45
N THR A 20 -12.90 -14.53 1.82
CA THR A 20 -11.76 -15.01 1.02
C THR A 20 -10.80 -15.83 1.89
N LEU A 21 -10.44 -15.36 3.06
CA LEU A 21 -9.53 -16.05 3.96
C LEU A 21 -10.17 -17.28 4.61
N GLY A 22 -11.48 -17.25 4.88
CA GLY A 22 -12.22 -18.37 5.47
C GLY A 22 -12.46 -19.53 4.51
N PHE A 23 -12.71 -19.26 3.21
CA PHE A 23 -12.96 -20.31 2.21
C PHE A 23 -11.70 -21.00 1.68
N LEU A 24 -10.54 -20.40 1.83
CA LEU A 24 -9.29 -20.85 1.19
C LEU A 24 -8.34 -21.57 2.17
N ASN A 25 -8.89 -22.30 3.13
CA ASN A 25 -8.07 -23.10 4.04
C ASN A 25 -7.42 -24.30 3.28
N VAL A 26 -6.07 -24.36 3.34
CA VAL A 26 -5.20 -25.54 3.11
C VAL A 26 -4.79 -25.88 1.65
N SER A 27 -3.62 -25.50 1.26
CA SER A 27 -2.51 -26.13 0.51
C SER A 27 -1.64 -25.08 -0.18
N SER A 28 -0.35 -25.30 -0.37
CA SER A 28 0.65 -24.32 -0.86
C SER A 28 0.25 -23.59 -2.17
N PHE A 29 -0.46 -24.23 -3.07
CA PHE A 29 -0.96 -23.61 -4.29
C PHE A 29 -2.14 -22.66 -4.03
N LYS A 30 -2.95 -22.95 -3.01
CA LYS A 30 -4.06 -22.09 -2.60
C LYS A 30 -3.56 -20.80 -1.95
N ASP A 31 -2.41 -20.82 -1.26
CA ASP A 31 -1.83 -19.63 -0.62
C ASP A 31 -1.45 -18.56 -1.64
N VAL A 32 -0.92 -18.96 -2.80
CA VAL A 32 -0.63 -18.03 -3.91
C VAL A 32 -1.93 -17.44 -4.48
N ALA A 33 -2.94 -18.27 -4.72
CA ALA A 33 -4.22 -17.82 -5.23
C ALA A 33 -4.92 -16.85 -4.24
N VAL A 34 -4.88 -17.16 -2.94
CA VAL A 34 -5.37 -16.27 -1.87
C VAL A 34 -4.65 -14.93 -1.91
N SER A 35 -3.33 -14.94 -1.97
CA SER A 35 -2.50 -13.72 -2.00
C SER A 35 -2.85 -12.84 -3.20
N VAL A 36 -3.07 -13.43 -4.37
CA VAL A 36 -3.49 -12.70 -5.58
C VAL A 36 -4.88 -12.09 -5.40
N VAL A 37 -5.85 -12.84 -4.91
CA VAL A 37 -7.22 -12.32 -4.67
C VAL A 37 -7.20 -11.20 -3.64
N VAL A 38 -6.51 -11.38 -2.51
CA VAL A 38 -6.34 -10.35 -1.46
C VAL A 38 -5.71 -9.09 -2.04
N THR A 39 -4.68 -9.22 -2.86
CA THR A 39 -4.02 -8.08 -3.52
C THR A 39 -4.98 -7.32 -4.43
N ILE A 40 -5.78 -8.03 -5.24
CA ILE A 40 -6.79 -7.42 -6.12
C ILE A 40 -7.85 -6.68 -5.28
N VAL A 41 -8.32 -7.29 -4.20
CA VAL A 41 -9.33 -6.68 -3.29
C VAL A 41 -8.79 -5.40 -2.67
N ILE A 42 -7.54 -5.42 -2.18
CA ILE A 42 -6.87 -4.22 -1.62
C ILE A 42 -6.71 -3.14 -2.70
N LEU A 43 -6.35 -3.53 -3.91
CA LEU A 43 -6.19 -2.60 -5.03
C LEU A 43 -7.52 -1.93 -5.40
N ILE A 44 -8.62 -2.69 -5.43
CA ILE A 44 -9.96 -2.12 -5.67
C ILE A 44 -10.36 -1.14 -4.56
N LEU A 45 -10.09 -1.49 -3.29
CA LEU A 45 -10.33 -0.58 -2.16
C LEU A 45 -9.52 0.72 -2.28
N TRP A 46 -8.27 0.61 -2.70
CA TRP A 46 -7.39 1.74 -2.96
C TRP A 46 -7.97 2.67 -4.04
N LEU A 47 -8.33 2.11 -5.19
CA LEU A 47 -8.90 2.85 -6.33
C LEU A 47 -10.27 3.47 -5.98
N ALA A 48 -11.13 2.74 -5.27
CA ALA A 48 -12.41 3.24 -4.78
C ALA A 48 -12.22 4.45 -3.85
N THR A 49 -11.24 4.39 -2.97
CA THR A 49 -10.91 5.49 -2.05
C THR A 49 -10.48 6.74 -2.83
N ILE A 50 -9.59 6.60 -3.79
CA ILE A 50 -9.13 7.72 -4.62
C ILE A 50 -10.28 8.31 -5.44
N PHE A 51 -11.13 7.45 -6.02
CA PHE A 51 -12.31 7.88 -6.77
C PHE A 51 -13.26 8.73 -5.91
N VAL A 52 -13.58 8.27 -4.71
CA VAL A 52 -14.45 9.01 -3.76
C VAL A 52 -13.85 10.37 -3.41
N ILE A 53 -12.56 10.42 -3.09
CA ILE A 53 -11.91 11.67 -2.69
C ILE A 53 -11.91 12.66 -3.87
N ARG A 54 -11.55 12.18 -5.07
CA ARG A 54 -11.50 13.01 -6.28
C ARG A 54 -12.85 13.66 -6.59
N HIS A 55 -13.94 12.88 -6.61
CA HIS A 55 -15.27 13.37 -6.92
C HIS A 55 -15.81 14.31 -5.85
N LYS A 56 -15.52 14.02 -4.58
CA LYS A 56 -15.90 14.93 -3.48
C LYS A 56 -15.18 16.26 -3.53
N MET A 57 -13.91 16.26 -3.88
CA MET A 57 -13.15 17.51 -4.06
C MET A 57 -13.65 18.32 -5.26
N ALA A 58 -14.31 17.68 -6.22
CA ALA A 58 -15.02 18.33 -7.33
C ALA A 58 -16.44 18.77 -6.98
N GLY A 59 -16.90 18.56 -5.73
CA GLY A 59 -18.25 18.96 -5.29
C GLY A 59 -19.37 17.98 -5.67
N ASN A 60 -19.05 16.86 -6.27
CA ASN A 60 -20.01 15.89 -6.77
C ASN A 60 -20.51 14.94 -5.65
N LYS A 61 -21.80 14.58 -5.71
CA LYS A 61 -22.33 13.50 -4.87
C LYS A 61 -21.99 12.17 -5.53
N VAL A 62 -21.48 11.23 -4.74
CA VAL A 62 -21.05 9.90 -5.22
C VAL A 62 -21.84 8.83 -4.47
N GLY A 63 -22.42 7.88 -5.21
CA GLY A 63 -23.05 6.69 -4.68
C GLY A 63 -22.02 5.56 -4.44
N LEU A 64 -22.36 4.61 -3.57
CA LEU A 64 -21.51 3.45 -3.31
C LEU A 64 -21.33 2.57 -4.55
N ARG A 65 -22.43 2.30 -5.27
CA ARG A 65 -22.45 1.51 -6.51
C ARG A 65 -21.56 2.15 -7.59
N ASP A 66 -21.70 3.47 -7.79
CA ASP A 66 -20.92 4.22 -8.77
C ASP A 66 -19.42 4.21 -8.40
N THR A 67 -19.12 4.25 -7.10
CA THR A 67 -17.75 4.15 -6.60
C THR A 67 -17.10 2.83 -6.99
N LEU A 68 -17.78 1.71 -6.72
CA LEU A 68 -17.25 0.37 -7.01
C LEU A 68 -17.11 0.14 -8.52
N TYR A 69 -18.12 0.51 -9.30
CA TYR A 69 -18.09 0.35 -10.75
C TYR A 69 -16.95 1.15 -11.40
N ASN A 70 -16.84 2.43 -11.06
CA ASN A 70 -15.81 3.30 -11.65
C ASN A 70 -14.40 3.05 -11.08
N ALA A 71 -14.28 2.47 -9.88
CA ALA A 71 -12.99 2.05 -9.34
C ALA A 71 -12.38 0.87 -10.13
N MET A 72 -13.21 0.05 -10.75
CA MET A 72 -12.73 -1.08 -11.56
C MET A 72 -12.17 -0.65 -12.93
N THR A 73 -12.53 0.53 -13.43
CA THR A 73 -12.08 1.01 -14.75
C THR A 73 -10.54 1.06 -14.89
N PRO A 74 -9.78 1.65 -13.95
CA PRO A 74 -8.32 1.69 -14.04
C PRO A 74 -7.64 0.44 -13.45
N LEU A 75 -8.38 -0.65 -13.14
CA LEU A 75 -7.81 -1.81 -12.45
C LEU A 75 -6.65 -2.44 -13.23
N LEU A 76 -6.84 -2.67 -14.54
CA LEU A 76 -5.82 -3.30 -15.37
C LEU A 76 -4.55 -2.43 -15.46
N SER A 77 -4.72 -1.12 -15.65
CA SER A 77 -3.61 -0.17 -15.66
C SER A 77 -2.89 -0.12 -14.31
N SER A 78 -3.63 -0.23 -13.21
CA SER A 78 -3.07 -0.27 -11.86
C SER A 78 -2.33 -1.56 -11.57
N LEU A 79 -2.77 -2.70 -12.12
CA LEU A 79 -2.05 -3.98 -12.03
C LEU A 79 -0.70 -3.91 -12.73
N VAL A 80 -0.61 -3.26 -13.89
CA VAL A 80 0.68 -3.05 -14.59
C VAL A 80 1.62 -2.22 -13.71
N VAL A 81 1.15 -1.12 -13.12
CA VAL A 81 1.96 -0.30 -12.20
C VAL A 81 2.39 -1.10 -10.96
N LEU A 82 1.48 -1.91 -10.42
CA LEU A 82 1.78 -2.79 -9.29
C LEU A 82 2.85 -3.82 -9.64
N THR A 83 2.80 -4.41 -10.83
CA THR A 83 3.83 -5.35 -11.31
C THR A 83 5.20 -4.67 -11.35
N VAL A 84 5.28 -3.44 -11.84
CA VAL A 84 6.53 -2.65 -11.81
C VAL A 84 6.99 -2.42 -10.37
N ALA A 85 6.06 -2.11 -9.44
CA ALA A 85 6.40 -1.93 -8.02
C ALA A 85 6.93 -3.23 -7.37
N VAL A 86 6.39 -4.40 -7.75
CA VAL A 86 6.89 -5.70 -7.30
C VAL A 86 8.30 -5.96 -7.82
N ILE A 87 8.59 -5.67 -9.09
CA ILE A 87 9.95 -5.78 -9.64
C ILE A 87 10.93 -4.85 -8.89
N GLN A 88 10.50 -3.65 -8.52
CA GLN A 88 11.31 -2.72 -7.73
C GLN A 88 11.54 -3.19 -6.27
N ALA A 89 10.78 -4.16 -5.78
CA ALA A 89 10.98 -4.77 -4.46
C ALA A 89 12.09 -5.85 -4.45
N VAL A 90 12.61 -6.25 -5.61
CA VAL A 90 13.67 -7.27 -5.73
C VAL A 90 14.86 -7.02 -4.79
N PRO A 91 15.40 -5.79 -4.62
CA PRO A 91 16.52 -5.60 -3.69
C PRO A 91 16.18 -5.97 -2.24
N VAL A 92 14.97 -5.68 -1.74
CA VAL A 92 14.54 -6.11 -0.40
C VAL A 92 14.32 -7.62 -0.34
N MET A 93 13.80 -8.24 -1.39
CA MET A 93 13.66 -9.71 -1.44
C MET A 93 15.01 -10.39 -1.37
N LEU A 94 16.05 -9.84 -2.02
CA LEU A 94 17.43 -10.35 -1.93
C LEU A 94 17.97 -10.26 -0.49
N VAL A 95 17.66 -9.19 0.25
CA VAL A 95 18.01 -9.09 1.67
C VAL A 95 17.37 -10.21 2.49
N THR A 96 16.09 -10.50 2.23
CA THR A 96 15.37 -11.56 2.96
C THR A 96 16.00 -12.94 2.71
N ILE A 97 16.34 -13.23 1.46
CA ILE A 97 16.99 -14.50 1.09
C ILE A 97 18.40 -14.58 1.69
N ALA A 98 19.16 -13.49 1.60
CA ALA A 98 20.51 -13.42 2.17
C ALA A 98 20.48 -13.54 3.70
N TYR A 99 19.47 -13.01 4.36
CA TYR A 99 19.27 -13.14 5.82
C TYR A 99 19.03 -14.59 6.23
N SER A 100 18.13 -15.31 5.51
CA SER A 100 17.89 -16.73 5.77
C SER A 100 19.17 -17.56 5.65
N ALA A 101 19.91 -17.35 4.56
CA ALA A 101 21.18 -18.05 4.33
C ALA A 101 22.25 -17.69 5.39
N ALA A 102 22.29 -16.44 5.81
CA ALA A 102 23.24 -15.97 6.84
C ALA A 102 22.96 -16.56 8.23
N ILE A 103 21.70 -16.82 8.57
CA ILE A 103 21.32 -17.53 9.80
C ILE A 103 21.74 -19.00 9.70
N GLU A 104 21.42 -19.70 8.61
CA GLU A 104 21.72 -21.11 8.43
C GLU A 104 23.24 -21.39 8.45
N THR A 105 24.04 -20.44 7.97
CA THR A 105 25.52 -20.57 7.93
C THR A 105 26.22 -20.00 9.16
N HIS A 106 25.50 -19.55 10.19
CA HIS A 106 26.06 -18.88 11.36
C HIS A 106 26.94 -17.66 11.04
N PHE A 107 26.76 -17.09 9.84
CA PHE A 107 27.55 -15.95 9.35
C PHE A 107 27.36 -14.69 10.21
N LEU A 108 26.18 -14.54 10.83
CA LEU A 108 25.85 -13.38 11.67
C LEU A 108 26.33 -13.50 13.13
N ASP A 109 26.92 -14.63 13.51
CA ASP A 109 27.43 -14.85 14.87
C ASP A 109 28.67 -13.99 15.15
N GLU A 110 29.45 -13.62 14.11
CA GLU A 110 30.56 -12.71 14.22
C GLU A 110 30.12 -11.25 14.05
N PRO A 111 30.47 -10.35 14.99
CA PRO A 111 30.03 -8.95 14.97
C PRO A 111 30.42 -8.20 13.69
N PHE A 112 31.56 -8.52 13.09
CA PHE A 112 32.03 -7.90 11.86
C PHE A 112 31.13 -8.21 10.67
N TYR A 113 30.78 -9.48 10.49
CA TYR A 113 29.88 -9.89 9.40
C TYR A 113 28.44 -9.43 9.63
N ALA A 114 27.99 -9.40 10.88
CA ALA A 114 26.70 -8.83 11.23
C ALA A 114 26.61 -7.34 10.86
N LEU A 115 27.67 -6.55 11.12
CA LEU A 115 27.75 -5.16 10.72
C LEU A 115 27.74 -4.99 9.19
N LEU A 116 28.53 -5.82 8.48
CA LEU A 116 28.57 -5.80 7.01
C LEU A 116 27.20 -6.10 6.41
N PHE A 117 26.52 -7.10 6.95
CA PHE A 117 25.15 -7.46 6.53
C PHE A 117 24.16 -6.32 6.80
N LEU A 118 24.24 -5.66 7.95
CA LEU A 118 23.38 -4.53 8.30
C LEU A 118 23.57 -3.37 7.31
N VAL A 119 24.81 -3.06 6.93
CA VAL A 119 25.09 -2.03 5.91
C VAL A 119 24.51 -2.42 4.56
N PHE A 120 24.72 -3.67 4.13
CA PHE A 120 24.15 -4.20 2.89
C PHE A 120 22.61 -4.11 2.90
N ALA A 121 21.97 -4.60 3.94
CA ALA A 121 20.52 -4.55 4.10
C ALA A 121 19.98 -3.11 4.09
N GLY A 122 20.66 -2.20 4.80
CA GLY A 122 20.33 -0.78 4.81
C GLY A 122 20.38 -0.14 3.42
N LEU A 123 21.42 -0.42 2.64
CA LEU A 123 21.54 0.07 1.27
C LEU A 123 20.43 -0.46 0.35
N MET A 124 20.10 -1.75 0.45
CA MET A 124 19.03 -2.36 -0.36
C MET A 124 17.64 -1.82 0.02
N ILE A 125 17.37 -1.60 1.30
CA ILE A 125 16.13 -0.98 1.77
C ILE A 125 16.02 0.47 1.27
N LEU A 126 17.11 1.24 1.34
CA LEU A 126 17.13 2.60 0.81
C LEU A 126 16.89 2.63 -0.71
N LEU A 127 17.53 1.72 -1.45
CA LEU A 127 17.33 1.60 -2.89
C LEU A 127 15.87 1.26 -3.23
N THR A 128 15.30 0.27 -2.56
CA THR A 128 13.89 -0.11 -2.75
C THR A 128 12.95 1.06 -2.41
N SER A 129 13.17 1.73 -1.29
CA SER A 129 12.35 2.88 -0.88
C SER A 129 12.43 4.02 -1.89
N TYR A 130 13.61 4.27 -2.47
CA TYR A 130 13.81 5.24 -3.52
C TYR A 130 13.04 4.90 -4.80
N LEU A 131 13.09 3.65 -5.25
CA LEU A 131 12.37 3.17 -6.42
C LEU A 131 10.85 3.15 -6.19
N TRP A 132 10.40 2.65 -5.06
CA TRP A 132 8.98 2.57 -4.71
C TRP A 132 8.30 3.93 -4.61
N SER A 133 9.03 4.98 -4.27
CA SER A 133 8.47 6.33 -4.17
C SER A 133 7.77 6.78 -5.46
N SER A 134 8.32 6.46 -6.62
CA SER A 134 7.72 6.78 -7.93
C SER A 134 6.55 5.87 -8.27
N SER A 135 6.63 4.57 -7.95
CA SER A 135 5.54 3.63 -8.24
C SER A 135 4.31 3.86 -7.37
N LEU A 136 4.47 4.24 -6.10
CA LEU A 136 3.34 4.65 -5.26
C LEU A 136 2.64 5.89 -5.80
N MET A 137 3.39 6.87 -6.32
CA MET A 137 2.81 8.03 -6.98
C MET A 137 2.16 7.65 -8.32
N ALA A 138 2.76 6.76 -9.10
CA ALA A 138 2.18 6.26 -10.34
C ALA A 138 0.85 5.53 -10.10
N LEU A 139 0.73 4.77 -9.00
CA LEU A 139 -0.50 4.09 -8.61
C LEU A 139 -1.63 5.08 -8.30
N THR A 140 -1.30 6.27 -7.78
CA THR A 140 -2.28 7.34 -7.60
C THR A 140 -2.58 8.08 -8.90
N ALA A 141 -1.57 8.29 -9.75
CA ALA A 141 -1.72 8.99 -11.02
C ALA A 141 -2.56 8.19 -12.03
N VAL A 142 -2.40 6.87 -12.09
CA VAL A 142 -3.12 5.99 -13.01
C VAL A 142 -4.63 5.97 -12.77
N SER A 143 -5.08 6.38 -11.58
CA SER A 143 -6.51 6.56 -11.29
C SER A 143 -7.13 7.77 -12.03
N ALA A 144 -6.32 8.62 -12.65
CA ALA A 144 -6.81 9.72 -13.48
C ALA A 144 -7.26 9.17 -14.85
N PRO A 145 -8.42 9.62 -15.38
CA PRO A 145 -8.90 9.15 -16.68
C PRO A 145 -7.96 9.58 -17.81
N GLY A 146 -7.72 8.65 -18.74
CA GLY A 146 -6.94 8.91 -19.96
C GLY A 146 -5.42 8.76 -19.82
N LEU A 147 -4.91 8.32 -18.65
CA LEU A 147 -3.49 8.05 -18.48
C LEU A 147 -3.21 6.55 -18.68
N TYR A 148 -2.32 6.24 -19.60
CA TYR A 148 -1.77 4.89 -19.79
C TYR A 148 -0.77 4.55 -18.65
N PRO A 149 -0.60 3.24 -18.30
CA PRO A 149 0.23 2.85 -17.14
C PRO A 149 1.67 3.37 -17.22
N PHE A 150 2.30 3.26 -18.38
CA PHE A 150 3.69 3.72 -18.57
C PHE A 150 3.83 5.26 -18.55
N GLU A 151 2.84 5.97 -19.05
CA GLU A 151 2.78 7.44 -18.97
C GLU A 151 2.60 7.90 -17.52
N ALA A 152 1.76 7.19 -16.74
CA ALA A 152 1.59 7.46 -15.33
C ALA A 152 2.89 7.24 -14.55
N ILE A 153 3.66 6.17 -14.86
CA ILE A 153 4.97 5.91 -14.24
C ILE A 153 5.96 7.01 -14.59
N LYS A 154 6.01 7.42 -15.87
CA LYS A 154 6.90 8.49 -16.34
C LYS A 154 6.56 9.81 -15.67
N ALA A 155 5.29 10.22 -15.68
CA ALA A 155 4.82 11.45 -15.05
C ALA A 155 5.08 11.46 -13.53
N ALA A 156 4.85 10.33 -12.85
CA ALA A 156 5.15 10.19 -11.44
C ALA A 156 6.66 10.31 -11.17
N ASN A 157 7.49 9.73 -12.01
CA ASN A 157 8.93 9.79 -11.88
C ASN A 157 9.46 11.23 -12.03
N GLU A 158 8.96 11.96 -13.03
CA GLU A 158 9.28 13.38 -13.25
C GLU A 158 8.83 14.25 -12.07
N LEU A 159 7.59 14.04 -11.58
CA LEU A 159 7.04 14.76 -10.43
C LEU A 159 7.85 14.53 -9.15
N MET A 160 8.42 13.34 -8.97
CA MET A 160 9.20 12.95 -7.81
C MET A 160 10.69 13.32 -7.89
N MET A 161 11.16 13.81 -9.05
CA MET A 161 12.56 14.19 -9.21
C MET A 161 12.97 15.29 -8.21
N GLY A 162 14.08 15.08 -7.49
CA GLY A 162 14.56 15.97 -6.43
C GLY A 162 13.74 16.00 -5.12
N ARG A 163 12.61 15.27 -5.05
CA ARG A 163 11.69 15.31 -3.88
C ARG A 163 11.50 13.94 -3.21
N ARG A 164 12.13 12.88 -3.74
CA ARG A 164 11.95 11.49 -3.28
C ARG A 164 12.28 11.29 -1.81
N ILE A 165 13.40 11.83 -1.33
CA ILE A 165 13.83 11.67 0.07
C ILE A 165 12.80 12.27 1.02
N ARG A 166 12.30 13.48 0.73
CA ARG A 166 11.27 14.12 1.56
C ARG A 166 9.96 13.33 1.57
N PHE A 167 9.61 12.71 0.45
CA PHE A 167 8.45 11.85 0.36
C PHE A 167 8.63 10.58 1.19
N VAL A 168 9.77 9.91 1.07
CA VAL A 168 10.10 8.70 1.85
C VAL A 168 10.07 9.00 3.35
N LEU A 169 10.68 10.10 3.81
CA LEU A 169 10.63 10.49 5.22
C LEU A 169 9.18 10.71 5.72
N ARG A 170 8.33 11.35 4.91
CA ARG A 170 6.91 11.52 5.26
C ARG A 170 6.15 10.20 5.27
N LEU A 171 6.48 9.30 4.37
CA LEU A 171 5.90 7.96 4.32
C LEU A 171 6.30 7.15 5.55
N ILE A 172 7.56 7.21 5.97
CA ILE A 172 8.05 6.60 7.20
C ILE A 172 7.30 7.15 8.41
N ALA A 173 7.15 8.48 8.52
CA ALA A 173 6.38 9.10 9.60
C ALA A 173 4.93 8.63 9.61
N LEU A 174 4.29 8.50 8.44
CA LEU A 174 2.94 7.96 8.30
C LEU A 174 2.86 6.51 8.81
N PHE A 175 3.82 5.65 8.43
CA PHE A 175 3.87 4.27 8.90
C PHE A 175 4.11 4.16 10.40
N ILE A 176 4.95 5.01 10.98
CA ILE A 176 5.17 5.06 12.43
C ILE A 176 3.85 5.39 13.15
N VAL A 177 3.12 6.41 12.69
CA VAL A 177 1.81 6.77 13.28
C VAL A 177 0.81 5.62 13.16
N LEU A 178 0.73 4.98 12.00
CA LEU A 178 -0.13 3.81 11.80
C LEU A 178 0.28 2.64 12.70
N PHE A 179 1.59 2.39 12.82
CA PHE A 179 2.10 1.32 13.68
C PHE A 179 1.76 1.55 15.16
N ILE A 180 1.88 2.79 15.64
CA ILE A 180 1.48 3.14 17.01
C ILE A 180 -0.02 2.93 17.20
N LEU A 181 -0.86 3.35 16.24
CA LEU A 181 -2.29 3.11 16.29
C LEU A 181 -2.62 1.62 16.30
N TRP A 182 -1.95 0.84 15.48
CA TRP A 182 -2.10 -0.62 15.45
C TRP A 182 -1.69 -1.24 16.79
N ALA A 183 -0.55 -0.85 17.35
CA ALA A 183 -0.08 -1.35 18.63
C ALA A 183 -1.10 -1.07 19.74
N ILE A 184 -1.65 0.13 19.80
CA ILE A 184 -2.67 0.52 20.80
C ILE A 184 -3.96 -0.29 20.65
N LEU A 185 -4.38 -0.58 19.41
CA LEU A 185 -5.63 -1.31 19.16
C LEU A 185 -5.46 -2.82 19.32
N ILE A 186 -4.34 -3.37 18.84
CA ILE A 186 -4.13 -4.83 18.77
C ILE A 186 -3.65 -5.38 20.10
N TRP A 187 -2.81 -4.65 20.85
CA TRP A 187 -2.27 -5.12 22.11
C TRP A 187 -3.35 -5.60 23.09
N PRO A 188 -4.39 -4.79 23.40
CA PRO A 188 -5.45 -5.26 24.30
C PRO A 188 -6.25 -6.43 23.73
N LEU A 189 -6.47 -6.46 22.41
CA LEU A 189 -7.18 -7.56 21.75
C LEU A 189 -6.39 -8.87 21.79
N ALA A 190 -5.09 -8.82 21.56
CA ALA A 190 -4.22 -9.99 21.61
C ALA A 190 -4.10 -10.57 23.04
N VAL A 191 -4.13 -9.70 24.06
CA VAL A 191 -4.06 -10.13 25.48
C VAL A 191 -5.39 -10.69 25.98
N TRP A 192 -6.52 -10.09 25.58
CA TRP A 192 -7.83 -10.41 26.19
C TRP A 192 -8.64 -11.43 25.37
N LEU A 193 -8.38 -11.55 24.08
CA LEU A 193 -9.11 -12.41 23.15
C LEU A 193 -8.14 -13.16 22.20
N PRO A 194 -7.14 -13.91 22.74
CA PRO A 194 -6.24 -14.69 21.90
C PRO A 194 -7.07 -15.74 21.13
N GLU A 195 -6.76 -15.95 19.84
CA GLU A 195 -7.36 -16.97 18.96
C GLU A 195 -8.88 -16.81 18.68
N SER A 196 -9.47 -15.69 19.04
CA SER A 196 -10.88 -15.43 18.73
C SER A 196 -11.07 -15.06 17.25
N PRO A 197 -12.09 -15.62 16.54
CA PRO A 197 -12.44 -15.19 15.19
C PRO A 197 -12.81 -13.71 15.12
N VAL A 198 -13.28 -13.13 16.23
CA VAL A 198 -13.58 -11.71 16.37
C VAL A 198 -12.31 -10.87 16.23
N THR A 199 -11.20 -11.31 16.83
CA THR A 199 -9.90 -10.64 16.73
C THR A 199 -9.43 -10.58 15.27
N SER A 200 -9.56 -11.67 14.53
CA SER A 200 -9.21 -11.72 13.10
C SER A 200 -10.04 -10.73 12.25
N VAL A 201 -11.35 -10.66 12.51
CA VAL A 201 -12.23 -9.70 11.80
C VAL A 201 -11.84 -8.26 12.11
N ILE A 202 -11.54 -7.95 13.37
CA ILE A 202 -11.12 -6.59 13.77
C ILE A 202 -9.78 -6.24 13.11
N LEU A 203 -8.82 -7.15 13.07
CA LEU A 203 -7.52 -6.95 12.40
C LEU A 203 -7.70 -6.64 10.91
N ILE A 204 -8.55 -7.38 10.21
CA ILE A 204 -8.85 -7.15 8.80
C ILE A 204 -9.54 -5.78 8.63
N ALA A 205 -10.47 -5.42 9.49
CA ALA A 205 -11.15 -4.12 9.43
C ALA A 205 -10.18 -2.95 9.62
N VAL A 206 -9.26 -3.06 10.58
CA VAL A 206 -8.20 -2.07 10.84
C VAL A 206 -7.24 -1.99 9.65
N GLY A 207 -6.93 -3.12 9.00
CA GLY A 207 -6.16 -3.19 7.75
C GLY A 207 -6.83 -2.44 6.60
N CYS A 208 -8.13 -2.67 6.37
CA CYS A 208 -8.93 -1.95 5.38
C CYS A 208 -8.97 -0.44 5.67
N PHE A 209 -9.15 -0.05 6.93
CA PHE A 209 -9.13 1.35 7.34
C PHE A 209 -7.77 2.00 7.11
N SER A 210 -6.67 1.30 7.43
CA SER A 210 -5.31 1.77 7.18
C SER A 210 -5.04 1.97 5.68
N THR A 211 -5.53 1.06 4.83
CA THR A 211 -5.44 1.17 3.37
C THR A 211 -6.16 2.43 2.86
N ILE A 212 -7.36 2.70 3.36
CA ILE A 212 -8.11 3.93 3.02
C ILE A 212 -7.33 5.17 3.44
N TYR A 213 -6.73 5.14 4.63
CA TYR A 213 -5.98 6.27 5.15
C TYR A 213 -4.72 6.55 4.31
N ILE A 214 -3.95 5.50 3.98
CA ILE A 214 -2.74 5.61 3.15
C ILE A 214 -3.10 6.10 1.74
N ALA A 215 -4.12 5.53 1.10
CA ALA A 215 -4.58 5.94 -0.22
C ALA A 215 -5.02 7.41 -0.25
N SER A 216 -5.74 7.84 0.80
CA SER A 216 -6.18 9.23 0.97
C SER A 216 -5.00 10.19 1.10
N TYR A 217 -4.03 9.84 1.93
CA TYR A 217 -2.83 10.63 2.16
C TYR A 217 -2.01 10.78 0.87
N LEU A 218 -1.76 9.66 0.16
CA LEU A 218 -0.98 9.68 -1.08
C LEU A 218 -1.67 10.47 -2.19
N TYR A 219 -3.00 10.36 -2.31
CA TYR A 219 -3.74 11.15 -3.29
C TYR A 219 -3.69 12.66 -2.98
N LEU A 220 -3.85 13.06 -1.73
CA LEU A 220 -3.75 14.46 -1.32
C LEU A 220 -2.34 15.01 -1.53
N TYR A 221 -1.32 14.19 -1.23
CA TYR A 221 0.07 14.54 -1.48
C TYR A 221 0.37 14.70 -2.98
N TYR A 222 -0.13 13.79 -3.82
CA TYR A 222 -0.03 13.87 -5.27
C TYR A 222 -0.63 15.19 -5.80
N ARG A 223 -1.82 15.56 -5.35
CA ARG A 223 -2.44 16.85 -5.73
C ARG A 223 -1.65 18.06 -5.25
N TYR A 224 -1.10 17.99 -4.06
CA TYR A 224 -0.24 19.06 -3.55
C TYR A 224 0.97 19.26 -4.45
N MET A 225 1.61 18.18 -4.89
CA MET A 225 2.77 18.22 -5.77
C MET A 225 2.44 18.79 -7.14
N LEU A 226 1.32 18.39 -7.75
CA LEU A 226 0.85 18.95 -9.04
C LEU A 226 0.60 20.46 -8.95
N LYS A 227 0.02 20.93 -7.84
CA LYS A 227 -0.23 22.37 -7.65
C LYS A 227 1.07 23.17 -7.52
N TYR A 228 2.09 22.56 -6.91
CA TYR A 228 3.39 23.19 -6.74
C TYR A 228 4.15 23.28 -8.07
N ASP A 229 4.17 22.19 -8.85
CA ASP A 229 4.84 22.13 -10.15
C ASP A 229 4.27 23.16 -11.15
N ASN A 230 2.95 23.38 -11.12
CA ASN A 230 2.29 24.40 -11.95
C ASN A 230 2.61 25.85 -11.52
N LYS A 231 3.08 26.07 -10.29
CA LYS A 231 3.52 27.41 -9.84
C LYS A 231 4.94 27.74 -10.27
N ASP A 232 5.80 26.73 -10.30
CA ASP A 232 7.22 26.91 -10.70
C ASP A 232 7.39 27.10 -12.22
N LYS A 233 6.35 26.74 -13.01
CA LYS A 233 6.33 26.90 -14.48
C LYS A 233 5.69 28.22 -14.98
N LYS A 234 5.18 29.06 -14.06
CA LYS A 234 4.67 30.41 -14.35
C LYS A 234 5.65 31.46 -13.89
#